data_91b746366ba4a49718325443edcb0bf5
#
_entry.id   91b746366ba4a49718325443edcb0bf5
#
_cell.length_a   1.000
_cell.length_b   1.000
_cell.length_c   1.000
_cell.angle_alpha   90.00
_cell.angle_beta   90.00
_cell.angle_gamma   90.00
#
_symmetry.space_group_name_H-M   'P 1'
#
loop_
_entity.id
_entity.type
_entity.pdbx_description
1 polymer ?
#
loop_
_entity_poly.entity_id
_entity_poly.type
_entity_poly.pdbx_seq_one_letter_code
_entity_poly.pdbx_strand_id
1 'polypeptide(L)'
;MERIDDDLIEMLKVMKARGGTDCTGTCHHRKPNEFHCHVFGRMLNISSQGVKNRILKMIRMGLVQRTRIERPPAAPLIRFTVTQAAEELLAKHGIH
;
A
#
# COMPACT_ATOMS: atom_id res chain seq x y z
N MET A 1 10.36 19.02 1.72
CA MET A 1 9.83 18.00 0.81
C MET A 1 10.30 16.62 1.27
N GLU A 2 9.37 15.70 1.45
CA GLU A 2 9.73 14.35 1.84
C GLU A 2 10.41 13.62 0.67
N ARG A 3 11.50 12.95 0.98
CA ARG A 3 12.24 12.16 0.00
C ARG A 3 11.53 10.83 -0.21
N ILE A 4 11.47 10.38 -1.46
CA ILE A 4 10.95 9.05 -1.74
C ILE A 4 12.09 8.03 -1.69
N ASP A 5 11.88 6.97 -0.93
CA ASP A 5 12.84 5.89 -0.76
C ASP A 5 12.59 4.77 -1.77
N ASP A 6 13.60 3.95 -2.02
CA ASP A 6 13.46 2.79 -2.91
C ASP A 6 12.38 1.84 -2.41
N ASP A 7 12.24 1.69 -1.09
CA ASP A 7 11.18 0.88 -0.48
C ASP A 7 9.79 1.35 -0.94
N LEU A 8 9.57 2.66 -0.96
CA LEU A 8 8.28 3.23 -1.37
C LEU A 8 8.02 2.98 -2.85
N ILE A 9 9.04 3.09 -3.68
CA ILE A 9 8.94 2.80 -5.11
C ILE A 9 8.55 1.34 -5.31
N GLU A 10 9.18 0.41 -4.61
CA GLU A 10 8.85 -1.01 -4.70
C GLU A 10 7.41 -1.29 -4.27
N MET A 11 6.95 -0.66 -3.19
CA MET A 11 5.59 -0.80 -2.73
C MET A 11 4.59 -0.27 -3.77
N LEU A 12 4.86 0.88 -4.36
CA LEU A 12 4.00 1.47 -5.38
C LEU A 12 3.92 0.58 -6.64
N LYS A 13 5.02 -0.03 -7.04
CA LYS A 13 5.06 -0.97 -8.17
C LYS A 13 4.11 -2.14 -7.92
N VAL A 14 4.19 -2.73 -6.74
CA VAL A 14 3.34 -3.88 -6.36
C VAL A 14 1.88 -3.46 -6.30
N MET A 15 1.57 -2.32 -5.69
CA MET A 15 0.20 -1.81 -5.63
C MET A 15 -0.38 -1.60 -7.02
N LYS A 16 0.40 -1.00 -7.93
CA LYS A 16 -0.04 -0.77 -9.29
C LYS A 16 -0.31 -2.09 -10.01
N ALA A 17 0.59 -3.06 -9.87
CA ALA A 17 0.45 -4.37 -10.52
C ALA A 17 -0.75 -5.16 -10.02
N ARG A 18 -1.09 -5.02 -8.74
CA ARG A 18 -2.21 -5.74 -8.13
C ARG A 18 -3.56 -5.01 -8.23
N GLY A 19 -3.55 -3.74 -8.65
CA GLY A 19 -4.75 -2.92 -8.65
C GLY A 19 -5.13 -2.43 -7.25
N GLY A 20 -4.19 -2.50 -6.30
CA GLY A 20 -4.39 -2.07 -4.93
C GLY A 20 -4.05 -3.16 -3.93
N THR A 21 -4.02 -2.80 -2.64
CA THR A 21 -3.81 -3.75 -1.54
C THR A 21 -4.85 -3.48 -0.46
N ASP A 22 -5.26 -4.53 0.23
CA ASP A 22 -6.39 -4.46 1.16
C ASP A 22 -5.97 -4.67 2.61
N CYS A 23 -6.76 -4.11 3.53
CA CYS A 23 -6.58 -4.28 4.96
C CYS A 23 -7.93 -4.20 5.67
N THR A 24 -8.10 -4.98 6.75
CA THR A 24 -9.32 -4.91 7.56
C THR A 24 -9.26 -3.85 8.65
N GLY A 25 -8.15 -3.10 8.73
CA GLY A 25 -7.94 -2.09 9.76
C GLY A 25 -7.34 -2.63 11.05
N THR A 26 -7.11 -3.93 11.12
CA THR A 26 -6.42 -4.57 12.25
C THR A 26 -5.16 -5.24 11.72
N CYS A 27 -4.18 -5.45 12.60
CA CYS A 27 -2.93 -6.11 12.22
C CYS A 27 -2.97 -7.62 12.46
N HIS A 28 -4.16 -8.19 12.66
CA HIS A 28 -4.34 -9.62 12.91
C HIS A 28 -4.85 -10.33 11.66
N HIS A 29 -3.99 -10.40 10.65
CA HIS A 29 -4.35 -11.06 9.40
C HIS A 29 -3.99 -12.54 9.45
N ARG A 30 -4.99 -13.39 9.28
CA ARG A 30 -4.80 -14.85 9.31
C ARG A 30 -4.48 -15.43 7.95
N LYS A 31 -4.75 -14.69 6.89
CA LYS A 31 -4.52 -15.14 5.52
C LYS A 31 -3.36 -14.37 4.92
N PRO A 32 -2.15 -14.94 4.93
CA PRO A 32 -1.00 -14.29 4.31
C PRO A 32 -1.23 -14.11 2.81
N ASN A 33 -0.63 -13.10 2.26
CA ASN A 33 -0.69 -12.74 0.83
C ASN A 33 -1.98 -12.04 0.39
N GLU A 34 -2.98 -11.88 1.26
CA GLU A 34 -4.18 -11.11 0.94
C GLU A 34 -4.05 -9.64 1.34
N PHE A 35 -3.31 -9.36 2.40
CA PHE A 35 -3.24 -8.02 2.99
C PHE A 35 -1.86 -7.41 2.82
N HIS A 36 -1.85 -6.09 2.68
CA HIS A 36 -0.61 -5.35 2.43
C HIS A 36 0.48 -5.59 3.48
N CYS A 37 0.11 -5.79 4.75
CA CYS A 37 1.08 -6.05 5.82
C CYS A 37 1.89 -7.33 5.58
N HIS A 38 1.25 -8.36 5.05
CA HIS A 38 1.94 -9.61 4.76
C HIS A 38 2.76 -9.50 3.47
N VAL A 39 2.20 -8.89 2.44
CA VAL A 39 2.88 -8.74 1.16
C VAL A 39 4.15 -7.90 1.32
N PHE A 40 4.01 -6.70 1.87
CA PHE A 40 5.13 -5.76 1.99
C PHE A 40 6.08 -6.11 3.13
N GLY A 41 5.56 -6.68 4.21
CA GLY A 41 6.40 -7.12 5.32
C GLY A 41 7.41 -8.17 4.88
N ARG A 42 7.00 -9.11 4.03
CA ARG A 42 7.88 -10.10 3.43
C ARG A 42 8.84 -9.49 2.43
N MET A 43 8.31 -8.71 1.51
CA MET A 43 9.08 -8.12 0.42
C MET A 43 10.22 -7.25 0.94
N LEU A 44 9.95 -6.46 1.96
CA LEU A 44 10.92 -5.52 2.52
C LEU A 44 11.61 -6.03 3.78
N ASN A 45 11.18 -7.18 4.29
CA ASN A 45 11.68 -7.76 5.54
C ASN A 45 11.52 -6.79 6.72
N ILE A 46 10.32 -6.26 6.87
CA ILE A 46 9.99 -5.29 7.93
C ILE A 46 8.73 -5.75 8.69
N SER A 47 8.50 -5.15 9.86
CA SER A 47 7.33 -5.44 10.67
C SER A 47 6.06 -4.85 10.06
N SER A 48 4.91 -5.33 10.53
CA SER A 48 3.61 -4.75 10.13
C SER A 48 3.53 -3.27 10.45
N GLN A 49 4.11 -2.84 11.58
CA GLN A 49 4.16 -1.42 11.93
C GLN A 49 5.01 -0.64 10.92
N GLY A 50 6.11 -1.21 10.48
CA GLY A 50 6.96 -0.60 9.45
C GLY A 50 6.21 -0.43 8.13
N VAL A 51 5.42 -1.42 7.72
CA VAL A 51 4.57 -1.34 6.52
C VAL A 51 3.55 -0.21 6.70
N LYS A 52 2.86 -0.19 7.84
CA LYS A 52 1.85 0.83 8.14
C LYS A 52 2.42 2.24 8.07
N ASN A 53 3.61 2.44 8.65
CA ASN A 53 4.26 3.75 8.64
C ASN A 53 4.57 4.22 7.21
N ARG A 54 5.00 3.32 6.35
CA ARG A 54 5.26 3.64 4.94
C ARG A 54 4.00 3.97 4.17
N ILE A 55 2.93 3.22 4.40
CA ILE A 55 1.62 3.50 3.78
C ILE A 55 1.13 4.89 4.18
N LEU A 56 1.20 5.22 5.48
CA LEU A 56 0.79 6.54 5.97
C LEU A 56 1.63 7.66 5.36
N LYS A 57 2.93 7.44 5.22
CA LYS A 57 3.82 8.42 4.58
C LYS A 57 3.40 8.65 3.12
N MET A 58 3.13 7.58 2.38
CA MET A 58 2.70 7.69 0.99
C MET A 58 1.34 8.40 0.84
N ILE A 59 0.43 8.19 1.80
CA ILE A 59 -0.85 8.91 1.82
C ILE A 59 -0.60 10.41 2.00
N ARG A 60 0.27 10.80 2.94
CA ARG A 60 0.63 12.21 3.15
C ARG A 60 1.26 12.84 1.91
N MET A 61 2.03 12.05 1.16
CA MET A 61 2.68 12.53 -0.06
C MET A 61 1.73 12.57 -1.26
N GLY A 62 0.48 12.11 -1.09
CA GLY A 62 -0.49 12.07 -2.19
C GLY A 62 -0.24 10.95 -3.19
N LEU A 63 0.54 9.93 -2.83
CA LEU A 63 0.90 8.83 -3.72
C LEU A 63 -0.05 7.64 -3.60
N VAL A 64 -0.73 7.51 -2.46
CA VAL A 64 -1.65 6.42 -2.17
C VAL A 64 -2.97 6.99 -1.70
N GLN A 65 -4.05 6.42 -2.18
CA GLN A 65 -5.40 6.76 -1.79
C GLN A 65 -5.99 5.63 -0.97
N ARG A 66 -6.65 5.99 0.13
CA ARG A 66 -7.34 5.06 1.01
C ARG A 66 -8.83 5.09 0.70
N THR A 67 -9.41 3.94 0.45
CA THR A 67 -10.85 3.80 0.18
C THR A 67 -11.45 2.77 1.11
N ARG A 68 -12.58 3.13 1.74
CA ARG A 68 -13.33 2.20 2.58
C ARG A 68 -14.39 1.53 1.72
N ILE A 69 -14.44 0.20 1.78
CA ILE A 69 -15.40 -0.61 1.03
C ILE A 69 -16.32 -1.31 2.02
N GLU A 70 -17.60 -0.97 2.00
CA GLU A 70 -18.60 -1.62 2.86
C GLU A 70 -18.96 -2.99 2.28
N ARG A 71 -19.01 -4.00 3.15
CA ARG A 71 -19.30 -5.38 2.76
C ARG A 71 -20.21 -6.07 3.78
N PRO A 72 -21.41 -5.52 4.08
CA PRO A 72 -22.27 -6.17 5.06
C PRO A 72 -22.61 -7.61 4.66
N PRO A 73 -22.69 -8.56 5.61
CA PRO A 73 -22.52 -8.39 7.06
C PRO A 73 -21.05 -8.43 7.52
N ALA A 74 -20.08 -8.58 6.60
CA ALA A 74 -18.67 -8.63 6.94
C ALA A 74 -18.13 -7.25 7.34
N ALA A 75 -17.00 -7.23 8.04
CA ALA A 75 -16.33 -5.99 8.41
C ALA A 75 -15.90 -5.21 7.15
N PRO A 76 -15.89 -3.86 7.21
CA PRO A 76 -15.45 -3.06 6.08
C PRO A 76 -14.02 -3.37 5.69
N LEU A 77 -13.72 -3.24 4.41
CA LEU A 77 -12.39 -3.43 3.87
C LEU A 77 -11.79 -2.07 3.54
N ILE A 78 -10.53 -1.87 3.90
CA ILE A 78 -9.79 -0.67 3.51
C ILE A 78 -8.87 -1.04 2.36
N ARG A 79 -9.03 -0.35 1.24
CA ARG A 79 -8.20 -0.57 0.04
C ARG A 79 -7.28 0.61 -0.17
N PHE A 80 -6.01 0.31 -0.45
CA PHE A 80 -4.99 1.30 -0.76
C PHE A 80 -4.62 1.17 -2.23
N THR A 81 -4.79 2.23 -2.99
CA THR A 81 -4.51 2.25 -4.43
C THR A 81 -3.55 3.38 -4.76
N VAL A 82 -2.81 3.24 -5.86
CA VAL A 82 -1.93 4.30 -6.33
C VAL A 82 -2.75 5.43 -6.94
N THR A 83 -2.26 6.66 -6.76
CA THR A 83 -2.88 7.85 -7.34
C THR A 83 -2.23 8.15 -8.70
N GLN A 84 -2.81 9.10 -9.42
CA GLN A 84 -2.22 9.60 -10.67
C GLN A 84 -0.81 10.14 -10.42
N ALA A 85 -0.62 10.86 -9.31
CA ALA A 85 0.71 11.38 -8.94
C ALA A 85 1.74 10.26 -8.77
N ALA A 86 1.33 9.12 -8.19
CA ALA A 86 2.20 7.97 -8.03
C ALA A 86 2.54 7.33 -9.37
N GLU A 87 1.56 7.23 -10.27
CA GLU A 87 1.80 6.68 -11.60
C GLU A 87 2.79 7.54 -12.39
N GLU A 88 2.67 8.85 -12.29
CA GLU A 88 3.60 9.79 -12.92
C GLU A 88 5.01 9.64 -12.34
N LEU A 89 5.10 9.49 -11.02
CA LEU A 89 6.37 9.26 -10.35
C LEU A 89 7.04 7.98 -10.82
N LEU A 90 6.28 6.89 -10.91
CA LEU A 90 6.79 5.61 -11.39
C LEU A 90 7.27 5.71 -12.84
N ALA A 91 6.55 6.43 -13.68
CA ALA A 91 6.96 6.65 -15.07
C ALA A 91 8.31 7.38 -15.15
N LYS A 92 8.54 8.36 -14.27
CA LYS A 92 9.83 9.06 -14.20
C LYS A 92 10.98 8.15 -13.80
N HIS A 93 10.68 7.06 -13.07
CA HIS A 93 11.66 6.05 -12.69
C HIS A 93 11.76 4.92 -13.71
N GLY A 94 11.13 5.06 -14.88
CA GLY A 94 11.19 4.07 -15.95
C GLY A 94 10.29 2.86 -15.71
N ILE A 95 9.29 2.97 -14.85
CA ILE A 95 8.38 1.88 -14.49
C ILE A 95 7.01 2.14 -15.13
N HIS A 96 6.60 1.22 -15.96
CA HIS A 96 5.33 1.35 -16.69
C HIS A 96 4.33 0.25 -16.34
#